data_ca536f04c460aacb231d67052601a8c3
#
_entry.id   ca536f04c460aacb231d67052601a8c3
#
_cell.length_a   1.000
_cell.length_b   1.000
_cell.length_c   1.000
_cell.angle_alpha   90.00
_cell.angle_beta   90.00
_cell.angle_gamma   90.00
#
_symmetry.space_group_name_H-M   'P 1'
#
loop_
_entity.id
_entity.type
_entity.pdbx_description
1 polymer ?
#
loop_
_entity_poly.entity_id
_entity_poly.type
_entity_poly.pdbx_seq_one_letter_code
_entity_poly.pdbx_strand_id
1 'polypeptide(L)'
;MLRRILLLFLVAIPFLSFAQTKSYTTQKLASGVPDIDGKFDDACWKQATWEGNFTQFEPYEDSLPSQKTSFAILYDDNNLYIAIKAYDSEPDKINKRLSRRDDDDGDRVGVIIDSYEDKLTGFGFFVTAAGSKVDIIYTNDNNEDNSWDPIWYVKTSMDAEGWNAEMRIPLSQLRFTKKDRYEWGFDVARFIFRKNEMSLWKPLHKSSNKLVSDFGVLDGIHDISPKKDIELFPFALGKITRDEKEEGNPFATGKDHSASAGLDGKIAITNDLTLNFTVNPDFGQVEADPSQVNLSAFESFYPEKRPFFIEGRNIFNFRMTSGDGDGSSTGMFYSRRIGRSPHFSPDLNDGEYAKVPENTSILGAFKLSGKTRKGTSIGILESFTQRENADLYRGDTMSKYPVEPFTNYMVARVEQDIDKGNTVIGGLFTATNRDINSENFI
;
A
#
# COMPACT_ATOMS: atom_id res chain seq x y z
N MET A 1 -9.31 37.38 -75.87
CA MET A 1 -8.16 36.84 -75.14
C MET A 1 -8.63 36.47 -73.74
N LEU A 2 -8.98 35.19 -73.52
CA LEU A 2 -9.48 34.71 -72.21
C LEU A 2 -8.29 34.09 -71.46
N ARG A 3 -7.87 34.76 -70.39
CA ARG A 3 -6.87 34.21 -69.46
C ARG A 3 -7.55 33.20 -68.54
N ARG A 4 -7.26 31.93 -68.67
CA ARG A 4 -7.65 30.86 -67.73
C ARG A 4 -6.75 30.93 -66.51
N ILE A 5 -7.33 31.27 -65.35
CA ILE A 5 -6.70 31.15 -64.03
C ILE A 5 -6.99 29.74 -63.54
N LEU A 6 -5.95 28.90 -63.49
CA LEU A 6 -5.99 27.55 -62.93
C LEU A 6 -5.75 27.69 -61.41
N LEU A 7 -6.80 27.59 -60.61
CA LEU A 7 -6.70 27.52 -59.15
C LEU A 7 -6.32 26.08 -58.77
N LEU A 8 -5.05 25.90 -58.35
CA LEU A 8 -4.57 24.68 -57.69
C LEU A 8 -5.13 24.70 -56.25
N PHE A 9 -6.17 23.90 -55.98
CA PHE A 9 -6.57 23.53 -54.63
C PHE A 9 -5.56 22.51 -54.10
N LEU A 10 -4.61 22.97 -53.29
CA LEU A 10 -3.75 22.09 -52.49
C LEU A 10 -4.61 21.55 -51.33
N VAL A 11 -5.12 20.32 -51.46
CA VAL A 11 -5.81 19.59 -50.41
C VAL A 11 -4.74 19.18 -49.41
N ALA A 12 -4.57 19.98 -48.34
CA ALA A 12 -3.82 19.56 -47.18
C ALA A 12 -4.61 18.45 -46.47
N ILE A 13 -4.24 17.20 -46.76
CA ILE A 13 -4.69 16.05 -45.98
C ILE A 13 -4.01 16.18 -44.61
N PRO A 14 -4.75 16.41 -43.51
CA PRO A 14 -4.14 16.34 -42.19
C PRO A 14 -3.70 14.88 -42.00
N PHE A 15 -2.39 14.66 -41.92
CA PHE A 15 -1.86 13.42 -41.36
C PHE A 15 -2.33 13.37 -39.91
N LEU A 16 -3.44 12.66 -39.69
CA LEU A 16 -3.82 12.20 -38.38
C LEU A 16 -2.74 11.22 -37.95
N SER A 17 -1.72 11.72 -37.30
CA SER A 17 -0.77 10.88 -36.54
C SER A 17 -1.59 10.26 -35.41
N PHE A 18 -2.11 9.05 -35.66
CA PHE A 18 -2.56 8.21 -34.55
C PHE A 18 -1.30 7.93 -33.72
N ALA A 19 -1.22 8.52 -32.55
CA ALA A 19 -0.23 8.11 -31.57
C ALA A 19 -0.45 6.62 -31.31
N GLN A 20 0.42 5.78 -31.85
CA GLN A 20 0.30 4.33 -31.69
C GLN A 20 0.56 4.03 -30.21
N THR A 21 -0.46 3.55 -29.53
CA THR A 21 -0.35 3.14 -28.14
C THR A 21 0.67 2.01 -28.07
N LYS A 22 1.71 2.16 -27.25
CA LYS A 22 2.72 1.12 -27.05
C LYS A 22 2.06 -0.10 -26.43
N SER A 23 2.27 -1.28 -27.01
CA SER A 23 1.65 -2.52 -26.56
C SER A 23 2.67 -3.65 -26.46
N TYR A 24 2.49 -4.51 -25.48
CA TYR A 24 3.22 -5.76 -25.29
C TYR A 24 2.24 -6.92 -25.29
N THR A 25 2.50 -7.94 -26.09
CA THR A 25 1.67 -9.16 -26.17
C THR A 25 2.34 -10.28 -25.38
N THR A 26 1.75 -10.68 -24.28
CA THR A 26 2.20 -11.80 -23.46
C THR A 26 1.69 -13.14 -23.99
N GLN A 27 2.27 -14.24 -23.52
CA GLN A 27 1.93 -15.61 -23.91
C GLN A 27 1.63 -16.46 -22.68
N LYS A 28 0.66 -17.35 -22.81
CA LYS A 28 0.39 -18.36 -21.80
C LYS A 28 1.50 -19.39 -21.75
N LEU A 29 1.94 -19.78 -20.56
CA LEU A 29 2.92 -20.85 -20.39
C LEU A 29 2.43 -22.15 -21.04
N ALA A 30 3.18 -22.66 -21.99
CA ALA A 30 2.88 -23.93 -22.66
C ALA A 30 3.32 -25.14 -21.82
N SER A 31 4.42 -25.01 -21.09
CA SER A 31 4.96 -26.05 -20.21
C SER A 31 6.00 -25.47 -19.26
N GLY A 32 6.04 -25.97 -18.01
CA GLY A 32 7.05 -25.62 -17.03
C GLY A 32 6.85 -24.21 -16.42
N VAL A 33 6.56 -24.17 -15.14
CA VAL A 33 6.54 -22.93 -14.35
C VAL A 33 8.00 -22.54 -14.08
N PRO A 34 8.39 -21.26 -14.27
CA PRO A 34 9.76 -20.83 -13.93
C PRO A 34 10.03 -20.98 -12.44
N ASP A 35 11.25 -21.36 -12.08
CA ASP A 35 11.74 -21.31 -10.71
C ASP A 35 12.18 -19.88 -10.40
N ILE A 36 11.55 -19.25 -9.44
CA ILE A 36 11.84 -17.85 -9.11
C ILE A 36 13.14 -17.77 -8.32
N ASP A 37 14.27 -17.83 -9.03
CA ASP A 37 15.63 -17.80 -8.47
C ASP A 37 16.46 -16.57 -8.92
N GLY A 38 15.87 -15.73 -9.81
CA GLY A 38 16.49 -14.54 -10.37
C GLY A 38 17.35 -14.82 -11.61
N LYS A 39 17.25 -16.00 -12.22
CA LYS A 39 17.94 -16.35 -13.46
C LYS A 39 16.93 -16.63 -14.57
N PHE A 40 17.35 -16.39 -15.80
CA PHE A 40 16.49 -16.57 -16.98
C PHE A 40 16.92 -17.79 -17.80
N ASP A 41 17.42 -18.85 -17.13
CA ASP A 41 17.88 -20.07 -17.77
C ASP A 41 16.76 -21.09 -18.00
N ASP A 42 15.59 -20.91 -17.39
CA ASP A 42 14.40 -21.70 -17.62
C ASP A 42 13.96 -21.70 -19.09
N ALA A 43 13.44 -22.82 -19.53
CA ALA A 43 13.03 -23.00 -20.93
C ALA A 43 11.93 -22.03 -21.40
N CYS A 44 11.05 -21.61 -20.48
CA CYS A 44 9.98 -20.65 -20.75
C CYS A 44 10.51 -19.27 -21.14
N TRP A 45 11.57 -18.78 -20.50
CA TRP A 45 12.16 -17.47 -20.83
C TRP A 45 12.85 -17.44 -22.19
N LYS A 46 13.34 -18.58 -22.67
CA LYS A 46 13.93 -18.70 -24.01
C LYS A 46 12.90 -18.57 -25.14
N GLN A 47 11.64 -18.85 -24.84
CA GLN A 47 10.52 -18.75 -25.76
C GLN A 47 9.74 -17.45 -25.61
N ALA A 48 9.95 -16.72 -24.53
CA ALA A 48 9.27 -15.47 -24.26
C ALA A 48 9.71 -14.36 -25.23
N THR A 49 8.79 -13.47 -25.52
CA THR A 49 9.09 -12.26 -26.28
C THR A 49 9.73 -11.22 -25.36
N TRP A 50 11.01 -10.90 -25.61
CA TRP A 50 11.71 -9.86 -24.87
C TRP A 50 11.50 -8.50 -25.54
N GLU A 51 11.12 -7.50 -24.73
CA GLU A 51 10.90 -6.13 -25.18
C GLU A 51 11.85 -5.19 -24.41
N GLY A 52 12.08 -4.01 -24.99
CA GLY A 52 12.96 -2.97 -24.47
C GLY A 52 12.48 -1.59 -24.93
N ASN A 53 13.41 -0.77 -25.42
CA ASN A 53 13.12 0.58 -25.94
C ASN A 53 12.50 1.50 -24.88
N PHE A 54 13.15 1.54 -23.72
CA PHE A 54 12.82 2.48 -22.66
C PHE A 54 13.22 3.90 -23.06
N THR A 55 12.53 4.86 -22.45
CA THR A 55 12.80 6.29 -22.60
C THR A 55 13.02 6.88 -21.21
N GLN A 56 13.96 7.77 -21.10
CA GLN A 56 14.26 8.46 -19.86
C GLN A 56 13.11 9.42 -19.51
N PHE A 57 12.65 9.37 -18.27
CA PHE A 57 11.70 10.31 -17.70
C PHE A 57 12.46 11.35 -16.87
N GLU A 58 13.43 10.90 -16.05
CA GLU A 58 14.32 11.73 -15.26
C GLU A 58 15.78 11.35 -15.49
N PRO A 59 16.70 12.30 -15.48
CA PRO A 59 16.51 13.75 -15.39
C PRO A 59 16.09 14.40 -16.71
N TYR A 60 16.33 13.73 -17.87
CA TYR A 60 16.11 14.30 -19.21
C TYR A 60 14.98 13.58 -19.93
N GLU A 61 13.80 14.18 -19.90
CA GLU A 61 12.60 13.66 -20.57
C GLU A 61 12.87 13.38 -22.06
N ASP A 62 12.29 12.30 -22.57
CA ASP A 62 12.41 11.81 -23.94
C ASP A 62 13.82 11.43 -24.42
N SER A 63 14.82 11.43 -23.54
CA SER A 63 16.16 11.01 -23.87
C SER A 63 16.32 9.49 -23.87
N LEU A 64 17.37 8.97 -24.48
CA LEU A 64 17.74 7.58 -24.35
C LEU A 64 18.23 7.27 -22.95
N PRO A 65 17.85 6.13 -22.36
CA PRO A 65 18.36 5.69 -21.09
C PRO A 65 19.88 5.52 -21.11
N SER A 66 20.55 5.86 -20.01
CA SER A 66 22.01 5.66 -19.91
C SER A 66 22.41 4.19 -19.85
N GLN A 67 21.49 3.31 -19.48
CA GLN A 67 21.66 1.86 -19.41
C GLN A 67 20.43 1.15 -20.00
N LYS A 68 20.68 0.07 -20.73
CA LYS A 68 19.60 -0.72 -21.37
C LYS A 68 18.78 -1.48 -20.32
N THR A 69 17.49 -1.62 -20.58
CA THR A 69 16.58 -2.50 -19.85
C THR A 69 15.82 -3.36 -20.83
N SER A 70 15.58 -4.62 -20.52
CA SER A 70 14.66 -5.48 -21.26
C SER A 70 13.80 -6.29 -20.30
N PHE A 71 12.61 -6.66 -20.72
CA PHE A 71 11.69 -7.46 -19.93
C PHE A 71 10.94 -8.47 -20.81
N ALA A 72 10.40 -9.49 -20.16
CA ALA A 72 9.49 -10.46 -20.73
C ALA A 72 8.38 -10.80 -19.73
N ILE A 73 7.18 -11.09 -20.24
CA ILE A 73 6.02 -11.46 -19.43
C ILE A 73 5.41 -12.74 -19.97
N LEU A 74 5.12 -13.65 -19.05
CA LEU A 74 4.38 -14.88 -19.28
C LEU A 74 3.27 -15.00 -18.23
N TYR A 75 2.28 -15.84 -18.47
CA TYR A 75 1.22 -16.08 -17.48
C TYR A 75 0.73 -17.53 -17.52
N ASP A 76 0.13 -17.95 -16.43
CA ASP A 76 -0.69 -19.18 -16.34
C ASP A 76 -2.08 -18.85 -15.77
N ASP A 77 -2.84 -19.87 -15.39
CA ASP A 77 -4.19 -19.68 -14.81
C ASP A 77 -4.20 -19.01 -13.43
N ASN A 78 -3.02 -18.82 -12.83
CA ASN A 78 -2.89 -18.38 -11.43
C ASN A 78 -1.97 -17.18 -11.24
N ASN A 79 -0.98 -17.00 -12.12
CA ASN A 79 0.09 -16.04 -11.90
C ASN A 79 0.49 -15.32 -13.19
N LEU A 80 1.00 -14.11 -13.03
CA LEU A 80 1.90 -13.46 -13.99
C LEU A 80 3.34 -13.76 -13.59
N TYR A 81 4.19 -14.01 -14.57
CA TYR A 81 5.62 -14.18 -14.43
C TYR A 81 6.31 -13.07 -15.22
N ILE A 82 7.21 -12.35 -14.58
CA ILE A 82 7.87 -11.19 -15.16
C ILE A 82 9.36 -11.32 -14.95
N ALA A 83 10.12 -11.24 -16.03
CA ALA A 83 11.57 -11.20 -16.05
C ALA A 83 12.03 -9.82 -16.48
N ILE A 84 12.89 -9.16 -15.71
CA ILE A 84 13.47 -7.86 -16.05
C ILE A 84 14.98 -7.95 -15.96
N LYS A 85 15.67 -7.72 -17.10
CA LYS A 85 17.13 -7.59 -17.19
C LYS A 85 17.49 -6.12 -17.19
N ALA A 86 18.14 -5.68 -16.13
CA ALA A 86 18.65 -4.34 -15.96
C ALA A 86 20.15 -4.32 -16.27
N TYR A 87 20.52 -4.04 -17.52
CA TYR A 87 21.90 -3.95 -17.94
C TYR A 87 22.60 -2.77 -17.28
N ASP A 88 23.88 -2.93 -16.98
CA ASP A 88 24.71 -1.87 -16.43
C ASP A 88 26.16 -2.04 -16.89
N SER A 89 26.73 -0.99 -17.45
CA SER A 89 28.12 -0.99 -17.89
C SER A 89 29.14 -0.99 -16.73
N GLU A 90 28.66 -0.73 -15.51
CA GLU A 90 29.45 -0.69 -14.28
C GLU A 90 28.72 -1.46 -13.15
N PRO A 91 28.61 -2.81 -13.25
CA PRO A 91 27.80 -3.61 -12.30
C PRO A 91 28.23 -3.45 -10.84
N ASP A 92 29.52 -3.17 -10.61
CA ASP A 92 30.07 -2.97 -9.26
C ASP A 92 29.54 -1.68 -8.59
N LYS A 93 28.98 -0.75 -9.38
CA LYS A 93 28.42 0.52 -8.89
C LYS A 93 26.91 0.47 -8.66
N ILE A 94 26.27 -0.68 -8.90
CA ILE A 94 24.85 -0.87 -8.63
C ILE A 94 24.63 -0.76 -7.13
N ASN A 95 23.69 0.11 -6.73
CA ASN A 95 23.33 0.26 -5.33
C ASN A 95 22.39 -0.90 -4.91
N LYS A 96 22.94 -1.83 -4.14
CA LYS A 96 22.28 -3.01 -3.59
C LYS A 96 22.20 -2.98 -2.07
N ARG A 97 21.98 -1.80 -1.50
CA ARG A 97 21.79 -1.67 -0.07
C ARG A 97 20.48 -2.35 0.33
N LEU A 98 20.54 -3.22 1.33
CA LEU A 98 19.35 -3.86 1.87
C LEU A 98 18.53 -2.81 2.63
N SER A 99 17.28 -2.67 2.25
CA SER A 99 16.28 -1.81 2.88
C SER A 99 15.11 -2.63 3.41
N ARG A 100 14.25 -2.01 4.19
CA ARG A 100 12.98 -2.62 4.58
C ARG A 100 12.03 -2.68 3.38
N ARG A 101 10.98 -3.47 3.49
CA ARG A 101 9.87 -3.42 2.52
C ARG A 101 9.31 -2.00 2.45
N ASP A 102 8.92 -1.57 1.27
CA ASP A 102 8.41 -0.24 0.93
C ASP A 102 9.40 0.93 1.12
N ASP A 103 10.66 0.59 1.38
CA ASP A 103 11.77 1.52 1.39
C ASP A 103 12.50 1.41 0.04
N ASP A 104 12.53 2.49 -0.71
CA ASP A 104 12.95 2.51 -2.11
C ASP A 104 14.43 2.90 -2.33
N ASP A 105 15.25 2.75 -1.30
CA ASP A 105 16.66 3.15 -1.27
C ASP A 105 17.51 2.18 -2.12
N GLY A 106 17.83 2.57 -3.35
CA GLY A 106 18.71 1.80 -4.25
C GLY A 106 18.23 1.71 -5.70
N ASP A 107 19.02 0.98 -6.51
CA ASP A 107 18.64 0.64 -7.87
C ASP A 107 17.41 -0.26 -7.83
N ARG A 108 16.40 0.04 -8.62
CA ARG A 108 15.14 -0.72 -8.63
C ARG A 108 14.53 -0.86 -10.02
N VAL A 109 13.77 -1.93 -10.20
CA VAL A 109 12.91 -2.15 -11.36
C VAL A 109 11.53 -2.59 -10.89
N GLY A 110 10.53 -2.40 -11.73
CA GLY A 110 9.21 -2.88 -11.43
C GLY A 110 8.23 -2.68 -12.56
N VAL A 111 7.01 -3.14 -12.31
CA VAL A 111 5.89 -3.06 -13.23
C VAL A 111 4.70 -2.41 -12.55
N ILE A 112 3.89 -1.72 -13.32
CA ILE A 112 2.63 -1.15 -12.86
C ILE A 112 1.53 -1.67 -13.78
N ILE A 113 0.44 -2.18 -13.21
CA ILE A 113 -0.63 -2.85 -13.95
C ILE A 113 -1.98 -2.24 -13.57
N ASP A 114 -2.71 -1.70 -14.54
CA ASP A 114 -4.13 -1.37 -14.41
C ASP A 114 -4.96 -2.57 -14.86
N SER A 115 -5.23 -3.47 -13.95
CA SER A 115 -6.08 -4.64 -14.20
C SER A 115 -7.58 -4.35 -14.09
N TYR A 116 -7.97 -3.20 -13.55
CA TYR A 116 -9.35 -2.70 -13.58
C TYR A 116 -9.75 -2.17 -14.96
N GLU A 117 -8.78 -1.72 -15.75
CA GLU A 117 -9.00 -1.01 -17.02
C GLU A 117 -9.80 0.29 -16.81
N ASP A 118 -9.63 0.92 -15.62
CA ASP A 118 -10.32 2.16 -15.25
C ASP A 118 -9.50 3.41 -15.56
N LYS A 119 -8.22 3.24 -15.90
CA LYS A 119 -7.25 4.31 -16.15
C LYS A 119 -7.02 5.24 -14.96
N LEU A 120 -7.32 4.79 -13.77
CA LEU A 120 -7.21 5.53 -12.52
C LEU A 120 -6.50 4.73 -11.43
N THR A 121 -6.59 3.38 -11.50
CA THR A 121 -6.05 2.50 -10.47
C THR A 121 -4.96 1.62 -11.03
N GLY A 122 -3.74 1.72 -10.49
CA GLY A 122 -2.60 0.90 -10.86
C GLY A 122 -2.04 0.10 -9.69
N PHE A 123 -1.61 -1.13 -9.94
CA PHE A 123 -0.93 -2.00 -8.97
C PHE A 123 0.54 -2.07 -9.31
N GLY A 124 1.39 -1.46 -8.48
CA GLY A 124 2.84 -1.41 -8.67
C GLY A 124 3.56 -2.50 -7.87
N PHE A 125 4.44 -3.23 -8.53
CA PHE A 125 5.29 -4.26 -7.95
C PHE A 125 6.74 -3.94 -8.31
N PHE A 126 7.49 -3.43 -7.36
CA PHE A 126 8.88 -3.05 -7.55
C PHE A 126 9.80 -3.88 -6.65
N VAL A 127 11.02 -4.03 -7.10
CA VAL A 127 12.09 -4.68 -6.33
C VAL A 127 13.38 -3.91 -6.46
N THR A 128 14.10 -3.74 -5.36
CA THR A 128 15.45 -3.20 -5.38
C THR A 128 16.46 -4.25 -5.82
N ALA A 129 17.64 -3.84 -6.28
CA ALA A 129 18.71 -4.77 -6.64
C ALA A 129 19.15 -5.66 -5.46
N ALA A 130 18.87 -5.24 -4.22
CA ALA A 130 19.09 -6.02 -3.00
C ALA A 130 17.99 -7.05 -2.73
N GLY A 131 16.85 -7.02 -3.45
CA GLY A 131 15.71 -7.91 -3.27
C GLY A 131 14.63 -7.40 -2.33
N SER A 132 14.71 -6.15 -1.87
CA SER A 132 13.64 -5.53 -1.08
C SER A 132 12.46 -5.19 -1.98
N LYS A 133 11.25 -5.58 -1.55
CA LYS A 133 10.01 -5.29 -2.27
C LYS A 133 9.52 -3.88 -1.97
N VAL A 134 8.91 -3.24 -2.96
CA VAL A 134 8.17 -1.98 -2.82
C VAL A 134 6.83 -2.15 -3.52
N ASP A 135 5.75 -2.00 -2.77
CA ASP A 135 4.40 -2.25 -3.23
C ASP A 135 3.60 -0.94 -3.22
N ILE A 136 2.96 -0.61 -4.34
CA ILE A 136 2.26 0.68 -4.47
C ILE A 136 0.90 0.44 -5.12
N ILE A 137 -0.17 0.98 -4.51
CA ILE A 137 -1.42 1.22 -5.26
C ILE A 137 -1.44 2.67 -5.70
N TYR A 138 -1.58 2.87 -6.99
CA TYR A 138 -1.91 4.16 -7.57
C TYR A 138 -3.42 4.34 -7.57
N THR A 139 -3.88 5.50 -7.13
CA THR A 139 -5.31 5.85 -7.10
C THR A 139 -5.51 7.23 -7.70
N ASN A 140 -6.67 7.49 -8.30
CA ASN A 140 -6.97 8.75 -8.96
C ASN A 140 -5.87 9.16 -9.96
N ASP A 141 -5.40 8.18 -10.73
CA ASP A 141 -4.37 8.27 -11.78
C ASP A 141 -2.93 8.32 -11.24
N ASN A 142 -2.57 9.15 -10.27
CA ASN A 142 -1.18 9.33 -9.84
C ASN A 142 -0.95 9.42 -8.32
N ASN A 143 -1.99 9.23 -7.50
CA ASN A 143 -1.80 9.23 -6.04
C ASN A 143 -1.26 7.89 -5.57
N GLU A 144 -0.07 7.91 -5.00
CA GLU A 144 0.62 6.73 -4.46
C GLU A 144 0.15 6.37 -3.06
N ASP A 145 -0.07 5.08 -2.82
CA ASP A 145 -0.33 4.51 -1.50
C ASP A 145 0.53 3.25 -1.29
N ASN A 146 1.58 3.38 -0.50
CA ASN A 146 2.52 2.31 -0.15
C ASN A 146 2.01 1.45 1.04
N SER A 147 0.78 1.65 1.46
CA SER A 147 0.19 0.89 2.56
C SER A 147 -0.38 -0.46 2.14
N TRP A 148 -0.37 -0.73 0.85
CA TRP A 148 -0.80 -2.01 0.28
C TRP A 148 0.32 -3.04 0.38
N ASP A 149 0.01 -4.20 0.93
CA ASP A 149 0.98 -5.26 1.20
C ASP A 149 0.52 -6.58 0.57
N PRO A 150 0.74 -6.77 -0.75
CA PRO A 150 0.34 -7.98 -1.47
C PRO A 150 1.30 -9.14 -1.22
N ILE A 151 0.80 -10.36 -1.42
CA ILE A 151 1.62 -11.56 -1.43
C ILE A 151 2.09 -11.84 -2.85
N TRP A 152 3.35 -11.57 -3.13
CA TRP A 152 4.01 -11.91 -4.39
C TRP A 152 5.45 -12.37 -4.15
N TYR A 153 6.08 -12.94 -5.16
CA TYR A 153 7.39 -13.55 -5.03
C TYR A 153 8.35 -12.92 -6.01
N VAL A 154 9.57 -12.67 -5.56
CA VAL A 154 10.64 -12.10 -6.39
C VAL A 154 11.99 -12.57 -5.90
N LYS A 155 12.89 -12.78 -6.85
CA LYS A 155 14.32 -12.96 -6.60
C LYS A 155 15.11 -12.08 -7.55
N THR A 156 16.24 -11.62 -7.05
CA THR A 156 17.20 -10.84 -7.81
C THR A 156 18.54 -11.56 -7.87
N SER A 157 19.26 -11.40 -8.97
CA SER A 157 20.62 -11.90 -9.10
C SER A 157 21.49 -10.88 -9.82
N MET A 158 22.80 -10.94 -9.58
CA MET A 158 23.81 -10.10 -10.23
C MET A 158 24.58 -10.95 -11.22
N ASP A 159 24.94 -10.35 -12.37
CA ASP A 159 25.87 -10.95 -13.32
C ASP A 159 26.86 -9.91 -13.89
N ALA A 160 27.68 -10.31 -14.86
CA ALA A 160 28.68 -9.43 -15.45
C ALA A 160 28.10 -8.28 -16.31
N GLU A 161 26.81 -8.35 -16.68
CA GLU A 161 26.15 -7.38 -17.52
C GLU A 161 25.18 -6.46 -16.75
N GLY A 162 24.99 -6.69 -15.43
CA GLY A 162 24.06 -5.93 -14.59
C GLY A 162 23.35 -6.81 -13.56
N TRP A 163 22.03 -6.70 -13.50
CA TRP A 163 21.22 -7.48 -12.58
C TRP A 163 19.88 -7.89 -13.17
N ASN A 164 19.31 -8.91 -12.55
CA ASN A 164 18.08 -9.55 -12.98
C ASN A 164 17.05 -9.46 -11.87
N ALA A 165 15.80 -9.28 -12.23
CA ALA A 165 14.65 -9.46 -11.34
C ALA A 165 13.68 -10.46 -11.97
N GLU A 166 13.32 -11.49 -11.24
CA GLU A 166 12.35 -12.49 -11.64
C GLU A 166 11.20 -12.52 -10.65
N MET A 167 9.98 -12.31 -11.15
CA MET A 167 8.80 -12.07 -10.34
C MET A 167 7.70 -13.07 -10.66
N ARG A 168 6.96 -13.51 -9.63
CA ARG A 168 5.71 -14.23 -9.74
C ARG A 168 4.64 -13.47 -8.98
N ILE A 169 3.66 -12.94 -9.69
CA ILE A 169 2.55 -12.16 -9.15
C ILE A 169 1.29 -13.00 -9.27
N PRO A 170 0.73 -13.48 -8.14
CA PRO A 170 -0.54 -14.21 -8.17
C PRO A 170 -1.66 -13.31 -8.72
N LEU A 171 -2.48 -13.84 -9.63
CA LEU A 171 -3.62 -13.12 -10.20
C LEU A 171 -4.67 -12.73 -9.14
N SER A 172 -4.65 -13.39 -7.99
CA SER A 172 -5.48 -13.03 -6.83
C SER A 172 -5.11 -11.69 -6.21
N GLN A 173 -3.87 -11.22 -6.39
CA GLN A 173 -3.42 -9.91 -5.93
C GLN A 173 -3.83 -8.78 -6.90
N LEU A 174 -4.27 -9.13 -8.10
CA LEU A 174 -4.80 -8.21 -9.10
C LEU A 174 -6.33 -8.27 -9.10
N ARG A 175 -6.94 -7.12 -9.23
CA ARG A 175 -8.40 -7.01 -9.23
C ARG A 175 -8.90 -6.81 -10.66
N PHE A 176 -9.61 -7.80 -11.19
CA PHE A 176 -10.15 -7.74 -12.54
C PHE A 176 -11.46 -8.53 -12.63
N THR A 177 -12.23 -8.26 -13.67
CA THR A 177 -13.45 -9.00 -13.94
C THR A 177 -13.21 -10.08 -14.97
N LYS A 178 -13.98 -11.15 -14.86
CA LYS A 178 -13.98 -12.20 -15.87
C LYS A 178 -14.40 -11.66 -17.25
N LYS A 179 -13.49 -11.82 -18.21
CA LYS A 179 -13.64 -11.53 -19.64
C LYS A 179 -12.99 -12.66 -20.42
N ASP A 180 -13.29 -12.73 -21.72
CA ASP A 180 -12.63 -13.70 -22.61
C ASP A 180 -11.21 -13.26 -22.98
N ARG A 181 -10.98 -11.96 -23.07
CA ARG A 181 -9.68 -11.34 -23.37
C ARG A 181 -9.50 -10.07 -22.55
N TYR A 182 -8.25 -9.79 -22.16
CA TYR A 182 -7.87 -8.66 -21.32
C TYR A 182 -6.86 -7.77 -22.05
N GLU A 183 -7.06 -6.47 -21.92
CA GLU A 183 -6.17 -5.42 -22.39
C GLU A 183 -5.84 -4.51 -21.20
N TRP A 184 -4.94 -4.96 -20.33
CA TRP A 184 -4.60 -4.22 -19.13
C TRP A 184 -3.69 -3.03 -19.43
N GLY A 185 -3.91 -1.91 -18.74
CA GLY A 185 -2.93 -0.83 -18.71
C GLY A 185 -1.61 -1.33 -18.09
N PHE A 186 -0.48 -0.94 -18.67
CA PHE A 186 0.80 -1.50 -18.25
C PHE A 186 1.98 -0.57 -18.53
N ASP A 187 2.90 -0.51 -17.57
CA ASP A 187 4.22 0.06 -17.78
C ASP A 187 5.30 -0.68 -16.99
N VAL A 188 6.55 -0.54 -17.43
CA VAL A 188 7.75 -1.04 -16.74
C VAL A 188 8.67 0.13 -16.46
N ALA A 189 9.10 0.25 -15.21
CA ALA A 189 9.97 1.31 -14.77
C ALA A 189 11.33 0.78 -14.27
N ARG A 190 12.37 1.55 -14.49
CA ARG A 190 13.70 1.36 -13.90
C ARG A 190 14.19 2.65 -13.29
N PHE A 191 14.74 2.56 -12.08
CA PHE A 191 15.45 3.64 -11.42
C PHE A 191 16.91 3.25 -11.18
N ILE A 192 17.85 4.11 -11.63
CA ILE A 192 19.30 3.99 -11.41
C ILE A 192 19.69 5.00 -10.34
N PHE A 193 19.87 4.53 -9.12
CA PHE A 193 20.06 5.37 -7.92
C PHE A 193 21.23 6.34 -8.05
N ARG A 194 22.41 5.85 -8.44
CA ARG A 194 23.62 6.69 -8.55
C ARG A 194 23.54 7.81 -9.58
N LYS A 195 22.56 7.72 -10.49
CA LYS A 195 22.36 8.70 -11.56
C LYS A 195 21.12 9.55 -11.37
N ASN A 196 20.31 9.22 -10.37
CA ASN A 196 18.95 9.75 -10.20
C ASN A 196 18.15 9.70 -11.52
N GLU A 197 18.27 8.55 -12.21
CA GLU A 197 17.71 8.35 -13.53
C GLU A 197 16.51 7.41 -13.44
N MET A 198 15.36 7.86 -13.92
CA MET A 198 14.15 7.05 -14.10
C MET A 198 13.90 6.85 -15.59
N SER A 199 13.68 5.61 -16.00
CA SER A 199 13.34 5.24 -17.35
C SER A 199 12.08 4.39 -17.36
N LEU A 200 11.20 4.67 -18.32
CA LEU A 200 9.90 4.01 -18.49
C LEU A 200 9.84 3.33 -19.85
N TRP A 201 9.17 2.16 -19.89
CA TRP A 201 8.92 1.50 -21.16
C TRP A 201 7.93 2.29 -22.01
N LYS A 202 6.79 2.72 -21.44
CA LYS A 202 5.88 3.67 -22.10
C LYS A 202 6.27 5.08 -21.65
N PRO A 203 6.74 5.93 -22.56
CA PRO A 203 7.11 7.30 -22.23
C PRO A 203 5.93 8.08 -21.63
N LEU A 204 6.19 8.79 -20.54
CA LEU A 204 5.28 9.74 -19.92
C LEU A 204 5.83 11.15 -20.06
N HIS A 205 4.95 12.15 -20.06
CA HIS A 205 5.34 13.55 -20.16
C HIS A 205 5.19 14.27 -18.82
N LYS A 206 6.24 14.95 -18.36
CA LYS A 206 6.24 15.72 -17.10
C LYS A 206 5.18 16.84 -17.08
N SER A 207 4.82 17.34 -18.24
CA SER A 207 3.74 18.34 -18.39
C SER A 207 2.33 17.76 -18.17
N SER A 208 2.21 16.43 -18.24
CA SER A 208 0.97 15.69 -18.02
C SER A 208 0.98 15.21 -16.57
N ASN A 209 -0.01 15.59 -15.78
CA ASN A 209 -0.18 15.06 -14.42
C ASN A 209 -0.86 13.67 -14.45
N LYS A 210 -0.52 12.85 -15.48
CA LYS A 210 -1.09 11.54 -15.73
C LYS A 210 -0.04 10.45 -15.54
N LEU A 211 -0.45 9.34 -15.01
CA LEU A 211 0.38 8.14 -14.87
C LEU A 211 -0.37 6.93 -15.43
N VAL A 212 -1.37 6.43 -14.71
CA VAL A 212 -2.11 5.20 -15.07
C VAL A 212 -2.90 5.39 -16.38
N SER A 213 -3.47 6.56 -16.59
CA SER A 213 -4.25 6.86 -17.80
C SER A 213 -3.43 6.91 -19.08
N ASP A 214 -2.10 7.09 -18.97
CA ASP A 214 -1.17 7.17 -20.10
C ASP A 214 -0.36 5.87 -20.31
N PHE A 215 -0.64 4.79 -19.58
CA PHE A 215 0.06 3.51 -19.73
C PHE A 215 -0.05 2.93 -21.15
N GLY A 216 0.91 2.08 -21.49
CA GLY A 216 0.81 1.16 -22.62
C GLY A 216 -0.21 0.06 -22.34
N VAL A 217 -0.27 -0.92 -23.22
CA VAL A 217 -1.23 -2.04 -23.14
C VAL A 217 -0.49 -3.37 -23.01
N LEU A 218 -0.86 -4.14 -22.00
CA LEU A 218 -0.52 -5.56 -21.87
C LEU A 218 -1.67 -6.38 -22.46
N ASP A 219 -1.41 -6.98 -23.61
CA ASP A 219 -2.35 -7.78 -24.38
C ASP A 219 -1.95 -9.27 -24.38
N GLY A 220 -2.82 -10.14 -24.90
CA GLY A 220 -2.58 -11.58 -25.03
C GLY A 220 -3.05 -12.42 -23.85
N ILE A 221 -3.56 -11.80 -22.79
CA ILE A 221 -4.12 -12.53 -21.65
C ILE A 221 -5.56 -12.96 -21.97
N HIS A 222 -5.84 -14.25 -21.83
CA HIS A 222 -7.16 -14.84 -22.05
C HIS A 222 -7.38 -16.05 -21.15
N ASP A 223 -8.63 -16.48 -21.01
CA ASP A 223 -9.03 -17.68 -20.26
C ASP A 223 -8.55 -17.74 -18.81
N ILE A 224 -8.41 -16.59 -18.16
CA ILE A 224 -8.16 -16.49 -16.72
C ILE A 224 -9.44 -16.13 -15.96
N SER A 225 -9.46 -16.46 -14.68
CA SER A 225 -10.60 -16.13 -13.82
C SER A 225 -10.10 -15.50 -12.52
N PRO A 226 -10.78 -14.43 -12.05
CA PRO A 226 -10.44 -13.84 -10.76
C PRO A 226 -10.60 -14.88 -9.66
N LYS A 227 -9.62 -14.95 -8.76
CA LYS A 227 -9.64 -15.84 -7.61
C LYS A 227 -9.93 -15.06 -6.35
N LYS A 228 -10.69 -15.68 -5.46
CA LYS A 228 -10.91 -15.14 -4.12
C LYS A 228 -9.83 -15.70 -3.21
N ASP A 229 -9.08 -14.83 -2.58
CA ASP A 229 -8.10 -15.20 -1.58
C ASP A 229 -8.65 -15.06 -0.17
N ILE A 230 -8.22 -15.97 0.69
CA ILE A 230 -8.36 -15.89 2.13
C ILE A 230 -6.97 -15.96 2.71
N GLU A 231 -6.57 -14.90 3.36
CA GLU A 231 -5.29 -14.79 4.05
C GLU A 231 -5.53 -14.77 5.55
N LEU A 232 -4.81 -15.56 6.30
CA LEU A 232 -4.89 -15.62 7.76
C LEU A 232 -3.48 -15.52 8.33
N PHE A 233 -3.27 -14.57 9.25
CA PHE A 233 -1.99 -14.27 9.87
C PHE A 233 -2.11 -14.41 11.40
N PRO A 234 -2.02 -15.64 11.95
CA PRO A 234 -1.93 -15.80 13.39
C PRO A 234 -0.57 -15.30 13.90
N PHE A 235 -0.58 -14.63 15.03
CA PHE A 235 0.65 -14.15 15.67
C PHE A 235 0.63 -14.40 17.19
N ALA A 236 1.82 -14.47 17.78
CA ALA A 236 2.03 -14.49 19.21
C ALA A 236 3.20 -13.57 19.56
N LEU A 237 3.06 -12.80 20.62
CA LEU A 237 4.07 -11.88 21.11
C LEU A 237 4.38 -12.14 22.56
N GLY A 238 5.68 -12.11 22.91
CA GLY A 238 6.16 -12.07 24.31
C GLY A 238 6.93 -10.77 24.54
N LYS A 239 6.60 -10.02 25.60
CA LYS A 239 7.28 -8.77 25.99
C LYS A 239 7.89 -8.96 27.38
N ILE A 240 9.15 -8.57 27.52
CA ILE A 240 9.84 -8.47 28.82
C ILE A 240 10.31 -7.03 28.97
N THR A 241 9.80 -6.34 29.98
CA THR A 241 10.19 -4.98 30.34
C THR A 241 11.05 -5.02 31.59
N ARG A 242 12.09 -4.20 31.62
CA ARG A 242 12.93 -4.00 32.80
C ARG A 242 12.95 -2.51 33.12
N ASP A 243 12.42 -2.17 34.27
CA ASP A 243 12.31 -0.82 34.78
C ASP A 243 13.09 -0.67 36.06
N GLU A 244 13.28 0.57 36.53
CA GLU A 244 13.86 0.84 37.84
C GLU A 244 12.88 0.38 38.92
N LYS A 245 13.42 -0.29 39.94
CA LYS A 245 12.61 -0.72 41.08
C LYS A 245 12.36 0.46 41.98
N GLU A 246 11.11 0.71 42.35
CA GLU A 246 10.70 1.74 43.30
C GLU A 246 10.33 1.11 44.64
N GLU A 247 10.96 1.56 45.70
CA GLU A 247 10.71 1.04 47.05
C GLU A 247 9.32 1.47 47.54
N GLY A 248 8.52 0.50 48.00
CA GLY A 248 7.15 0.76 48.45
C GLY A 248 6.09 0.64 47.33
N ASN A 249 6.50 0.65 46.05
CA ASN A 249 5.59 0.48 44.96
C ASN A 249 5.46 -1.02 44.54
N PRO A 250 4.31 -1.67 44.78
CA PRO A 250 4.14 -3.09 44.48
C PRO A 250 4.14 -3.39 42.97
N PHE A 251 3.94 -2.36 42.10
CA PHE A 251 3.90 -2.49 40.67
C PHE A 251 5.27 -2.29 40.01
N ALA A 252 6.18 -1.54 40.63
CA ALA A 252 7.52 -1.27 40.13
C ALA A 252 8.54 -2.29 40.65
N THR A 253 8.37 -3.57 40.27
CA THR A 253 9.22 -4.67 40.76
C THR A 253 10.56 -4.79 40.02
N GLY A 254 10.79 -3.96 39.01
CA GLY A 254 11.99 -3.95 38.16
C GLY A 254 11.93 -4.94 36.97
N LYS A 255 10.88 -5.74 36.87
CA LYS A 255 10.65 -6.66 35.73
C LYS A 255 9.15 -6.86 35.52
N ASP A 256 8.75 -6.69 34.31
CA ASP A 256 7.39 -7.04 33.86
C ASP A 256 7.45 -7.96 32.63
N HIS A 257 6.49 -8.84 32.47
CA HIS A 257 6.37 -9.74 31.33
C HIS A 257 4.92 -9.89 30.96
N SER A 258 4.68 -9.82 29.68
CA SER A 258 3.38 -10.06 29.08
C SER A 258 3.49 -10.95 27.87
N ALA A 259 2.41 -11.66 27.55
CA ALA A 259 2.27 -12.43 26.35
C ALA A 259 0.88 -12.16 25.78
N SER A 260 0.82 -12.03 24.46
CA SER A 260 -0.43 -11.88 23.71
C SER A 260 -0.43 -12.77 22.48
N ALA A 261 -1.61 -13.10 21.98
CA ALA A 261 -1.80 -13.80 20.73
C ALA A 261 -3.02 -13.22 20.02
N GLY A 262 -2.96 -13.13 18.72
CA GLY A 262 -4.04 -12.59 17.90
C GLY A 262 -4.09 -13.19 16.51
N LEU A 263 -5.02 -12.71 15.72
CA LEU A 263 -5.26 -13.16 14.36
C LEU A 263 -5.66 -12.01 13.49
N ASP A 264 -4.92 -11.77 12.42
CA ASP A 264 -5.32 -10.91 11.33
C ASP A 264 -5.83 -11.75 10.16
N GLY A 265 -6.77 -11.23 9.39
CA GLY A 265 -7.27 -11.92 8.23
C GLY A 265 -7.80 -11.00 7.16
N LYS A 266 -7.74 -11.50 5.92
CA LYS A 266 -8.19 -10.79 4.73
C LYS A 266 -8.97 -11.75 3.84
N ILE A 267 -10.16 -11.34 3.44
CA ILE A 267 -11.07 -12.14 2.63
C ILE A 267 -11.56 -11.29 1.46
N ALA A 268 -11.32 -11.71 0.24
CA ALA A 268 -11.92 -11.13 -0.94
C ALA A 268 -13.41 -11.53 -1.02
N ILE A 269 -14.31 -10.64 -0.59
CA ILE A 269 -15.77 -10.87 -0.64
C ILE A 269 -16.24 -10.88 -2.10
N THR A 270 -15.82 -9.88 -2.85
CA THR A 270 -15.99 -9.81 -4.30
C THR A 270 -14.65 -9.44 -4.93
N ASN A 271 -14.60 -9.34 -6.24
CA ASN A 271 -13.38 -8.85 -6.91
C ASN A 271 -13.06 -7.39 -6.56
N ASP A 272 -14.05 -6.64 -6.15
CA ASP A 272 -13.98 -5.20 -5.89
C ASP A 272 -13.95 -4.85 -4.39
N LEU A 273 -14.36 -5.78 -3.52
CA LEU A 273 -14.53 -5.56 -2.08
C LEU A 273 -13.75 -6.59 -1.27
N THR A 274 -12.95 -6.09 -0.34
CA THR A 274 -12.15 -6.89 0.60
C THR A 274 -12.62 -6.64 2.02
N LEU A 275 -12.79 -7.72 2.79
CA LEU A 275 -12.98 -7.69 4.23
C LEU A 275 -11.67 -8.00 4.91
N ASN A 276 -11.15 -7.03 5.64
CA ASN A 276 -10.07 -7.23 6.60
C ASN A 276 -10.66 -7.37 8.00
N PHE A 277 -10.12 -8.24 8.81
CA PHE A 277 -10.49 -8.35 10.22
C PHE A 277 -9.27 -8.60 11.10
N THR A 278 -9.35 -8.19 12.35
CA THR A 278 -8.36 -8.46 13.36
C THR A 278 -9.02 -8.83 14.67
N VAL A 279 -8.42 -9.77 15.38
CA VAL A 279 -8.84 -10.20 16.71
C VAL A 279 -7.64 -10.07 17.63
N ASN A 280 -7.83 -9.34 18.73
CA ASN A 280 -6.79 -9.03 19.71
C ASN A 280 -5.47 -8.51 19.08
N PRO A 281 -5.53 -7.45 18.24
CA PRO A 281 -4.32 -6.90 17.62
C PRO A 281 -3.37 -6.38 18.70
N ASP A 282 -2.11 -6.73 18.57
CA ASP A 282 -1.06 -6.25 19.46
C ASP A 282 -0.28 -5.11 18.80
N PHE A 283 0.02 -4.08 19.60
CA PHE A 283 0.80 -2.92 19.16
C PHE A 283 2.30 -3.09 19.35
N GLY A 284 2.74 -4.17 19.99
CA GLY A 284 4.15 -4.46 20.21
C GLY A 284 4.96 -4.75 18.94
N GLN A 285 4.28 -5.00 17.82
CA GLN A 285 4.92 -5.15 16.50
C GLN A 285 5.26 -3.79 15.85
N VAL A 286 4.73 -2.70 16.39
CA VAL A 286 4.85 -1.37 15.82
C VAL A 286 6.01 -0.64 16.48
N GLU A 287 6.84 0.01 15.68
CA GLU A 287 7.90 0.88 16.20
C GLU A 287 7.30 1.96 17.09
N ALA A 288 7.94 2.19 18.25
CA ALA A 288 7.54 3.27 19.14
C ALA A 288 7.57 4.61 18.41
N ASP A 289 6.62 5.47 18.72
CA ASP A 289 6.63 6.82 18.20
C ASP A 289 7.82 7.60 18.78
N PRO A 290 8.41 8.55 18.00
CA PRO A 290 9.49 9.36 18.50
C PRO A 290 9.04 10.14 19.75
N SER A 291 9.85 10.12 20.78
CA SER A 291 9.60 10.94 21.99
C SER A 291 9.64 12.41 21.60
N GLN A 292 8.53 13.10 21.73
CA GLN A 292 8.41 14.54 21.46
C GLN A 292 7.87 15.23 22.71
N VAL A 293 8.54 16.30 23.12
CA VAL A 293 8.00 17.21 24.13
C VAL A 293 7.11 18.22 23.41
N ASN A 294 5.80 18.01 23.46
CA ASN A 294 4.85 18.96 22.86
C ASN A 294 4.63 20.15 23.81
N LEU A 295 5.25 21.27 23.48
CA LEU A 295 5.08 22.54 24.19
C LEU A 295 3.95 23.42 23.60
N SER A 296 3.25 22.91 22.58
CA SER A 296 2.14 23.62 21.92
C SER A 296 0.79 23.25 22.56
N ALA A 297 -0.22 24.09 22.32
CA ALA A 297 -1.61 23.81 22.72
C ALA A 297 -2.32 22.83 21.77
N PHE A 298 -1.64 22.34 20.74
CA PHE A 298 -2.22 21.47 19.72
C PHE A 298 -1.84 20.01 19.95
N GLU A 299 -2.76 19.10 19.63
CA GLU A 299 -2.51 17.66 19.66
C GLU A 299 -1.45 17.27 18.63
N SER A 300 -0.46 16.45 19.04
CA SER A 300 0.51 15.88 18.09
C SER A 300 -0.10 14.69 17.35
N PHE A 301 -0.06 14.74 16.01
CA PHE A 301 -0.53 13.65 15.17
C PHE A 301 0.63 12.77 14.71
N TYR A 302 0.53 11.48 15.01
CA TYR A 302 1.50 10.49 14.54
C TYR A 302 0.92 9.67 13.39
N PRO A 303 1.74 9.29 12.40
CA PRO A 303 1.28 8.42 11.33
C PRO A 303 0.79 7.07 11.90
N GLU A 304 -0.24 6.51 11.30
CA GLU A 304 -0.70 5.16 11.63
C GLU A 304 0.38 4.14 11.22
N LYS A 305 0.68 3.19 12.09
CA LYS A 305 1.68 2.14 11.87
C LYS A 305 1.11 0.72 12.02
N ARG A 306 -0.13 0.60 12.49
CA ARG A 306 -0.77 -0.70 12.72
C ARG A 306 -1.31 -1.25 11.40
N PRO A 307 -0.86 -2.44 10.93
CA PRO A 307 -1.17 -2.97 9.60
C PRO A 307 -2.67 -2.95 9.27
N PHE A 308 -3.52 -3.37 10.20
CA PHE A 308 -4.97 -3.37 9.99
C PHE A 308 -5.53 -1.98 9.65
N PHE A 309 -5.04 -0.91 10.26
CA PHE A 309 -5.53 0.46 10.04
C PHE A 309 -4.84 1.16 8.86
N ILE A 310 -3.65 0.70 8.47
CA ILE A 310 -2.89 1.26 7.35
C ILE A 310 -3.54 0.84 6.04
N GLU A 311 -3.76 -0.45 5.83
CA GLU A 311 -4.27 -0.97 4.55
C GLU A 311 -5.60 -0.31 4.18
N GLY A 312 -5.67 0.30 2.99
CA GLY A 312 -6.86 0.98 2.49
C GLY A 312 -7.28 2.25 3.26
N ARG A 313 -6.35 2.86 4.03
CA ARG A 313 -6.62 4.10 4.78
C ARG A 313 -7.08 5.26 3.90
N ASN A 314 -6.63 5.30 2.65
CA ASN A 314 -7.02 6.31 1.67
C ASN A 314 -8.55 6.36 1.47
N ILE A 315 -9.24 5.20 1.54
CA ILE A 315 -10.69 5.14 1.45
C ILE A 315 -11.37 5.86 2.62
N PHE A 316 -10.72 5.94 3.80
CA PHE A 316 -11.27 6.59 4.99
C PHE A 316 -10.75 8.03 5.19
N ASN A 317 -9.85 8.49 4.34
CA ASN A 317 -9.30 9.83 4.42
C ASN A 317 -10.29 10.87 3.89
N PHE A 318 -10.94 11.59 4.80
CA PHE A 318 -11.87 12.68 4.47
C PHE A 318 -11.30 14.00 5.00
N ARG A 319 -10.71 14.80 4.12
CA ARG A 319 -10.16 16.11 4.47
C ARG A 319 -11.26 17.15 4.52
N MET A 320 -11.38 17.87 5.64
CA MET A 320 -12.36 18.94 5.82
C MET A 320 -11.83 20.31 5.39
N THR A 321 -10.53 20.54 5.54
CA THR A 321 -9.85 21.75 5.10
C THR A 321 -8.46 21.41 4.57
N SER A 322 -7.96 22.16 3.59
CA SER A 322 -6.54 22.25 3.32
C SER A 322 -5.93 23.07 4.46
N GLY A 323 -5.31 22.41 5.45
CA GLY A 323 -4.74 23.06 6.62
C GLY A 323 -3.83 24.25 6.26
N ASP A 324 -3.74 25.19 7.15
CA ASP A 324 -2.96 26.43 7.05
C ASP A 324 -1.46 26.13 7.22
N GLY A 325 -0.88 25.39 6.28
CA GLY A 325 0.58 25.24 6.13
C GLY A 325 1.35 24.38 7.13
N ASP A 326 0.75 23.86 8.19
CA ASP A 326 1.42 23.02 9.21
C ASP A 326 1.27 21.50 8.97
N GLY A 327 0.75 21.07 7.81
CA GLY A 327 0.66 19.67 7.41
C GLY A 327 -0.36 18.83 8.19
N SER A 328 -0.99 19.38 9.21
CA SER A 328 -2.06 18.73 9.94
C SER A 328 -3.39 18.87 9.19
N SER A 329 -3.68 17.94 8.30
CA SER A 329 -5.02 17.85 7.73
C SER A 329 -6.00 17.46 8.83
N THR A 330 -6.91 18.34 9.18
CA THR A 330 -8.05 18.02 10.06
C THR A 330 -8.97 17.04 9.33
N GLY A 331 -8.68 15.74 9.48
CA GLY A 331 -9.54 14.66 9.01
C GLY A 331 -10.65 14.38 10.03
N MET A 332 -11.84 13.99 9.57
CA MET A 332 -12.92 13.55 10.47
C MET A 332 -12.62 12.25 11.20
N PHE A 333 -11.68 11.46 10.73
CA PHE A 333 -11.29 10.18 11.31
C PHE A 333 -9.78 10.11 11.52
N TYR A 334 -9.38 9.76 12.74
CA TYR A 334 -8.00 9.49 13.12
C TYR A 334 -7.95 8.14 13.83
N SER A 335 -7.44 7.12 13.15
CA SER A 335 -7.47 5.71 13.58
C SER A 335 -6.76 5.46 14.91
N ARG A 336 -5.72 6.25 15.23
CA ARG A 336 -4.98 6.11 16.49
C ARG A 336 -5.76 6.45 17.74
N ARG A 337 -6.94 7.06 17.61
CA ARG A 337 -7.87 7.21 18.73
C ARG A 337 -8.47 5.88 19.19
N ILE A 338 -8.48 4.87 18.31
CA ILE A 338 -8.91 3.51 18.66
C ILE A 338 -7.74 2.81 19.33
N GLY A 339 -7.90 2.40 20.59
CA GLY A 339 -6.85 1.74 21.37
C GLY A 339 -5.81 2.70 21.97
N ARG A 340 -6.12 4.00 22.10
CA ARG A 340 -5.27 4.97 22.77
C ARG A 340 -5.16 4.69 24.28
N SER A 341 -4.31 5.44 24.97
CA SER A 341 -4.26 5.43 26.44
C SER A 341 -5.63 5.72 27.05
N PRO A 342 -5.98 5.10 28.18
CA PRO A 342 -7.23 5.32 28.88
C PRO A 342 -7.53 6.79 29.17
N HIS A 343 -8.80 7.15 29.22
CA HIS A 343 -9.24 8.53 29.43
C HIS A 343 -9.13 8.96 30.89
N PHE A 344 -9.23 8.00 31.83
CA PHE A 344 -9.30 8.27 33.25
C PHE A 344 -8.10 7.69 33.98
N SER A 345 -7.70 8.34 35.06
CA SER A 345 -6.66 7.90 35.97
C SER A 345 -7.17 8.04 37.39
N PRO A 346 -6.83 7.16 38.33
CA PRO A 346 -7.18 7.34 39.71
C PRO A 346 -6.40 8.51 40.32
N ASP A 347 -7.06 9.28 41.17
CA ASP A 347 -6.38 10.26 42.04
C ASP A 347 -5.64 9.50 43.14
N LEU A 348 -4.34 9.79 43.31
CA LEU A 348 -3.44 9.12 44.24
C LEU A 348 -3.01 10.08 45.32
N ASN A 349 -3.02 9.61 46.57
CA ASN A 349 -2.42 10.29 47.71
C ASN A 349 -0.99 9.75 47.95
N ASP A 350 -0.24 10.38 48.87
CA ASP A 350 1.09 9.90 49.24
C ASP A 350 1.04 8.45 49.74
N GLY A 351 1.89 7.60 49.20
CA GLY A 351 1.95 6.17 49.50
C GLY A 351 0.89 5.30 48.79
N GLU A 352 0.09 5.86 47.88
CA GLU A 352 -0.79 5.11 47.00
C GLU A 352 -0.15 4.94 45.64
N TYR A 353 -0.37 3.81 45.01
CA TYR A 353 0.20 3.49 43.67
C TYR A 353 -0.88 2.92 42.76
N ALA A 354 -0.74 3.18 41.45
CA ALA A 354 -1.61 2.61 40.44
C ALA A 354 -0.80 2.11 39.27
N LYS A 355 -1.19 0.94 38.71
CA LYS A 355 -0.73 0.45 37.43
C LYS A 355 -1.86 0.63 36.41
N VAL A 356 -1.78 1.73 35.66
CA VAL A 356 -2.73 2.05 34.57
C VAL A 356 -2.22 1.38 33.28
N PRO A 357 -3.10 0.72 32.49
CA PRO A 357 -2.70 0.21 31.17
C PRO A 357 -2.19 1.34 30.27
N GLU A 358 -1.10 1.10 29.54
CA GLU A 358 -0.54 2.09 28.60
C GLU A 358 -1.51 2.39 27.44
N ASN A 359 -2.24 1.37 27.00
CA ASN A 359 -3.19 1.43 25.89
C ASN A 359 -4.47 0.67 26.22
N THR A 360 -5.55 1.04 25.56
CA THR A 360 -6.82 0.33 25.61
C THR A 360 -6.78 -0.87 24.66
N SER A 361 -7.07 -2.06 25.15
CA SER A 361 -7.05 -3.28 24.34
C SER A 361 -8.17 -3.28 23.30
N ILE A 362 -7.82 -3.58 22.05
CA ILE A 362 -8.81 -3.78 20.98
C ILE A 362 -9.19 -5.26 20.99
N LEU A 363 -10.47 -5.56 21.27
CA LEU A 363 -10.99 -6.94 21.24
C LEU A 363 -11.02 -7.48 19.82
N GLY A 364 -11.41 -6.63 18.88
CA GLY A 364 -11.45 -6.95 17.47
C GLY A 364 -11.93 -5.78 16.64
N ALA A 365 -11.60 -5.85 15.35
CA ALA A 365 -12.09 -4.90 14.38
C ALA A 365 -12.30 -5.59 13.02
N PHE A 366 -13.19 -5.04 12.22
CA PHE A 366 -13.34 -5.43 10.83
C PHE A 366 -13.49 -4.21 9.93
N LYS A 367 -13.03 -4.36 8.70
CA LYS A 367 -13.02 -3.31 7.70
C LYS A 367 -13.40 -3.89 6.34
N LEU A 368 -14.51 -3.45 5.81
CA LEU A 368 -14.92 -3.71 4.43
C LEU A 368 -14.52 -2.51 3.58
N SER A 369 -13.70 -2.72 2.56
CA SER A 369 -13.23 -1.63 1.71
C SER A 369 -13.07 -2.06 0.26
N GLY A 370 -13.22 -1.12 -0.67
CA GLY A 370 -12.98 -1.33 -2.09
C GLY A 370 -13.63 -0.28 -2.97
N LYS A 371 -13.37 -0.38 -4.28
CA LYS A 371 -13.92 0.49 -5.32
C LYS A 371 -14.57 -0.37 -6.40
N THR A 372 -15.83 -0.10 -6.68
CA THR A 372 -16.55 -0.80 -7.74
C THR A 372 -16.17 -0.22 -9.11
N ARG A 373 -16.40 -0.97 -10.19
CA ARG A 373 -16.16 -0.49 -11.56
C ARG A 373 -16.96 0.73 -11.97
N LYS A 374 -18.07 0.99 -11.29
CA LYS A 374 -18.87 2.19 -11.54
C LYS A 374 -18.29 3.42 -10.84
N GLY A 375 -17.07 3.31 -10.28
CA GLY A 375 -16.40 4.39 -9.58
C GLY A 375 -16.93 4.62 -8.16
N THR A 376 -17.72 3.70 -7.58
CA THR A 376 -18.17 3.82 -6.20
C THR A 376 -17.13 3.22 -5.27
N SER A 377 -16.51 4.03 -4.42
CA SER A 377 -15.65 3.60 -3.32
C SER A 377 -16.49 3.44 -2.04
N ILE A 378 -16.27 2.33 -1.33
CA ILE A 378 -16.99 1.99 -0.09
C ILE A 378 -15.96 1.65 0.97
N GLY A 379 -16.10 2.25 2.14
CA GLY A 379 -15.34 1.91 3.33
C GLY A 379 -16.25 1.83 4.54
N ILE A 380 -16.24 0.69 5.25
CA ILE A 380 -16.92 0.51 6.52
C ILE A 380 -15.89 -0.09 7.48
N LEU A 381 -15.67 0.56 8.60
CA LEU A 381 -14.79 0.11 9.67
C LEU A 381 -15.59 0.06 10.97
N GLU A 382 -15.46 -1.04 11.67
CA GLU A 382 -16.04 -1.25 12.99
C GLU A 382 -14.95 -1.78 13.91
N SER A 383 -14.86 -1.24 15.14
CA SER A 383 -13.88 -1.67 16.13
C SER A 383 -14.44 -1.65 17.54
N PHE A 384 -14.05 -2.62 18.33
CA PHE A 384 -14.48 -2.79 19.72
C PHE A 384 -13.28 -2.78 20.64
N THR A 385 -13.29 -1.89 21.63
CA THR A 385 -12.24 -1.82 22.66
C THR A 385 -12.80 -2.32 24.00
N GLN A 386 -11.91 -2.94 24.76
CA GLN A 386 -12.23 -3.52 26.05
C GLN A 386 -12.43 -2.41 27.10
N ARG A 387 -13.23 -2.73 28.13
CA ARG A 387 -13.20 -1.96 29.38
C ARG A 387 -11.87 -2.21 30.08
N GLU A 388 -11.14 -1.14 30.42
CA GLU A 388 -9.87 -1.23 31.12
C GLU A 388 -9.98 -0.79 32.58
N ASN A 389 -9.21 -1.47 33.43
CA ASN A 389 -9.10 -1.13 34.84
C ASN A 389 -7.63 -0.94 35.18
N ALA A 390 -7.33 0.07 35.99
CA ALA A 390 -6.06 0.17 36.68
C ALA A 390 -6.05 -0.72 37.91
N ASP A 391 -4.93 -1.34 38.20
CA ASP A 391 -4.68 -1.96 39.49
C ASP A 391 -4.25 -0.86 40.48
N LEU A 392 -4.93 -0.74 41.60
CA LEU A 392 -4.76 0.32 42.60
C LEU A 392 -4.33 -0.28 43.91
N TYR A 393 -3.27 0.28 44.50
CA TYR A 393 -2.79 -0.05 45.85
C TYR A 393 -3.02 1.11 46.79
N ARG A 394 -3.84 0.90 47.85
CA ARG A 394 -4.21 1.87 48.88
C ARG A 394 -4.25 1.17 50.25
N GLY A 395 -3.53 1.72 51.24
CA GLY A 395 -3.61 1.23 52.61
C GLY A 395 -3.43 -0.29 52.76
N ASP A 396 -2.41 -0.86 52.07
CA ASP A 396 -2.10 -2.29 52.03
C ASP A 396 -3.17 -3.16 51.33
N THR A 397 -4.10 -2.55 50.59
CA THR A 397 -5.14 -3.25 49.85
C THR A 397 -5.01 -3.05 48.34
N MET A 398 -5.22 -4.13 47.59
CA MET A 398 -5.30 -4.10 46.15
C MET A 398 -6.76 -4.03 45.70
N SER A 399 -7.06 -3.12 44.79
CA SER A 399 -8.36 -2.95 44.18
C SER A 399 -8.25 -2.63 42.70
N LYS A 400 -9.37 -2.64 41.99
CA LYS A 400 -9.41 -2.22 40.56
C LYS A 400 -10.20 -0.92 40.44
N TYR A 401 -9.67 -0.01 39.64
CA TYR A 401 -10.30 1.27 39.32
C TYR A 401 -10.58 1.34 37.80
N PRO A 402 -11.82 1.55 37.37
CA PRO A 402 -12.16 1.62 35.95
C PRO A 402 -11.55 2.89 35.32
N VAL A 403 -10.78 2.73 34.25
CA VAL A 403 -10.05 3.81 33.58
C VAL A 403 -10.50 4.02 32.13
N GLU A 404 -11.16 3.03 31.52
CA GLU A 404 -11.72 3.16 30.16
C GLU A 404 -13.00 2.31 30.06
N PRO A 405 -14.12 2.85 29.54
CA PRO A 405 -15.33 2.08 29.27
C PRO A 405 -15.18 1.19 28.02
N PHE A 406 -15.95 0.12 27.93
CA PHE A 406 -16.14 -0.59 26.66
C PHE A 406 -16.63 0.39 25.62
N THR A 407 -15.97 0.42 24.46
CA THR A 407 -16.27 1.38 23.43
C THR A 407 -16.35 0.70 22.05
N ASN A 408 -17.38 1.07 21.29
CA ASN A 408 -17.53 0.74 19.88
C ASN A 408 -17.25 1.98 19.04
N TYR A 409 -16.45 1.81 18.00
CA TYR A 409 -16.13 2.82 17.02
C TYR A 409 -16.62 2.36 15.64
N MET A 410 -17.39 3.19 14.96
CA MET A 410 -17.85 2.95 13.60
C MET A 410 -17.44 4.10 12.69
N VAL A 411 -16.94 3.76 11.51
CA VAL A 411 -16.68 4.71 10.43
C VAL A 411 -17.25 4.15 9.14
N ALA A 412 -18.04 4.93 8.43
CA ALA A 412 -18.56 4.55 7.13
C ALA A 412 -18.34 5.69 6.13
N ARG A 413 -17.78 5.35 4.97
CA ARG A 413 -17.58 6.29 3.86
C ARG A 413 -18.10 5.69 2.56
N VAL A 414 -18.78 6.53 1.78
CA VAL A 414 -19.14 6.25 0.39
C VAL A 414 -18.71 7.42 -0.46
N GLU A 415 -18.10 7.12 -1.59
CA GLU A 415 -17.65 8.10 -2.55
C GLU A 415 -18.00 7.61 -3.95
N GLN A 416 -18.55 8.48 -4.79
CA GLN A 416 -18.84 8.21 -6.18
C GLN A 416 -17.98 9.09 -7.07
N ASP A 417 -17.18 8.45 -7.88
CA ASP A 417 -16.47 9.08 -8.97
C ASP A 417 -17.44 9.31 -10.14
N ILE A 418 -17.51 10.54 -10.62
CA ILE A 418 -18.32 10.96 -11.75
C ILE A 418 -17.39 11.52 -12.81
N ASP A 419 -17.60 11.15 -14.06
CA ASP A 419 -16.83 11.64 -15.18
C ASP A 419 -15.32 11.36 -15.11
N LYS A 420 -14.97 10.12 -14.78
CA LYS A 420 -13.59 9.59 -14.79
C LYS A 420 -12.61 10.40 -13.95
N GLY A 421 -13.00 10.74 -12.73
CA GLY A 421 -12.15 11.43 -11.77
C GLY A 421 -12.25 12.96 -11.81
N ASN A 422 -12.97 13.54 -12.78
CA ASN A 422 -13.15 15.00 -12.84
C ASN A 422 -14.06 15.54 -11.74
N THR A 423 -14.98 14.72 -11.23
CA THR A 423 -15.90 15.09 -10.16
C THR A 423 -16.08 13.92 -9.21
N VAL A 424 -15.90 14.16 -7.93
CA VAL A 424 -16.08 13.18 -6.87
C VAL A 424 -17.10 13.70 -5.86
N ILE A 425 -18.12 12.91 -5.55
CA ILE A 425 -19.12 13.20 -4.53
C ILE A 425 -19.09 12.10 -3.48
N GLY A 426 -19.00 12.47 -2.21
CA GLY A 426 -18.93 11.49 -1.14
C GLY A 426 -19.41 12.02 0.20
N GLY A 427 -19.53 11.09 1.15
CA GLY A 427 -19.87 11.38 2.52
C GLY A 427 -19.16 10.43 3.47
N LEU A 428 -18.88 10.91 4.68
CA LEU A 428 -18.31 10.14 5.76
C LEU A 428 -19.19 10.27 7.00
N PHE A 429 -19.42 9.15 7.66
CA PHE A 429 -20.14 9.06 8.95
C PHE A 429 -19.21 8.41 9.97
N THR A 430 -19.18 8.96 11.19
CA THR A 430 -18.48 8.38 12.32
C THR A 430 -19.40 8.30 13.55
N ALA A 431 -19.28 7.23 14.32
CA ALA A 431 -19.97 7.08 15.59
C ALA A 431 -19.03 6.46 16.63
N THR A 432 -19.16 6.93 17.87
CA THR A 432 -18.46 6.37 19.02
C THR A 432 -19.46 6.14 20.12
N ASN A 433 -19.67 4.88 20.50
CA ASN A 433 -20.60 4.48 21.54
C ASN A 433 -19.83 3.91 22.73
N ARG A 434 -20.01 4.51 23.91
CA ARG A 434 -19.35 4.11 25.17
C ARG A 434 -20.36 3.58 26.17
N ASP A 435 -20.03 2.47 26.81
CA ASP A 435 -20.80 1.94 27.93
C ASP A 435 -20.29 2.59 29.24
N ILE A 436 -20.93 3.70 29.61
CA ILE A 436 -20.61 4.51 30.77
C ILE A 436 -21.47 4.19 32.00
N ASN A 437 -22.13 3.03 32.04
CA ASN A 437 -23.09 2.63 33.08
C ASN A 437 -22.46 2.43 34.48
N SER A 438 -21.20 2.85 34.71
CA SER A 438 -20.57 2.85 36.02
C SER A 438 -20.41 4.29 36.55
N GLU A 439 -20.69 4.50 37.79
CA GLU A 439 -20.62 5.80 38.50
C GLU A 439 -19.24 6.49 38.43
N ASN A 440 -18.20 5.79 37.97
CA ASN A 440 -16.83 6.29 37.95
C ASN A 440 -16.42 7.00 36.64
N PHE A 441 -17.33 7.11 35.65
CA PHE A 441 -17.08 7.77 34.36
C PHE A 441 -17.86 9.06 34.17
N ILE A 442 -18.43 9.62 35.24
CA ILE A 442 -19.22 10.88 35.23
C ILE A 442 -18.47 11.96 35.98
#